data_36c38f59067af7ee0befc3743e266e0d
#
_entry.id   36c38f59067af7ee0befc3743e266e0d
#
_cell.length_a   1.000
_cell.length_b   1.000
_cell.length_c   1.000
_cell.angle_alpha   90.00
_cell.angle_beta   90.00
_cell.angle_gamma   90.00
#
_symmetry.space_group_name_H-M   'P 1'
#
loop_
_entity.id
_entity.type
_entity.pdbx_description
1 polymer ?
#
loop_
_entity_poly.entity_id
_entity_poly.type
_entity_poly.pdbx_seq_one_letter_code
_entity_poly.pdbx_strand_id
1 'polypeptide(L)'
;MASVHLKYLAVNPVDLKWGTAVNSVGFQEIAPGMDYPPRNHPSRYVFSVASGRILQEYQLLYITEGKGKFSCETLGRSKSIPVKGGMMFLLFPGEWHSYYPDKSTGWKEYWIGFNGAFVDNLVQQGFFSKDRPLFKVNIHEDIVNLYTSAINAAVAQESGFQQVLAGIVDRLLSLAYFYDRNSQFQESDTANKISQAKVMIHSHYMTISPEEVAAKLCLSYSSFRKTFKEYTGF
;
A
#
# COMPACT_ATOMS: atom_id res chain seq x y z
N MET A 1 3.22 -17.12 -22.18
CA MET A 1 1.84 -16.62 -21.95
C MET A 1 1.89 -15.78 -20.69
N ALA A 2 1.28 -14.59 -20.70
CA ALA A 2 1.22 -13.75 -19.49
C ALA A 2 0.45 -14.52 -18.40
N SER A 3 1.01 -14.62 -17.20
CA SER A 3 0.33 -15.25 -16.06
C SER A 3 -0.72 -14.28 -15.54
N VAL A 4 -1.98 -14.66 -15.58
CA VAL A 4 -3.10 -13.85 -15.09
C VAL A 4 -3.90 -14.68 -14.09
N HIS A 5 -3.97 -14.19 -12.85
CA HIS A 5 -4.82 -14.73 -11.80
C HIS A 5 -5.70 -13.60 -11.27
N LEU A 6 -7.00 -13.69 -11.49
CA LEU A 6 -7.93 -12.67 -11.02
C LEU A 6 -9.24 -13.28 -10.53
N LYS A 7 -9.79 -12.69 -9.49
CA LYS A 7 -11.11 -13.03 -8.95
C LYS A 7 -11.89 -11.76 -8.63
N TYR A 8 -13.16 -11.78 -9.02
CA TYR A 8 -14.17 -10.80 -8.61
C TYR A 8 -15.16 -11.52 -7.72
N LEU A 9 -15.43 -10.93 -6.56
CA LEU A 9 -16.18 -11.57 -5.49
C LEU A 9 -17.50 -10.84 -5.26
N ALA A 10 -18.56 -11.62 -5.04
CA ALA A 10 -19.77 -11.09 -4.47
C ALA A 10 -19.59 -10.94 -2.96
N VAL A 11 -19.94 -9.77 -2.44
CA VAL A 11 -19.89 -9.47 -1.01
C VAL A 11 -21.31 -9.54 -0.46
N ASN A 12 -21.51 -10.31 0.59
CA ASN A 12 -22.78 -10.36 1.27
C ASN A 12 -22.85 -9.34 2.41
N PRO A 13 -24.04 -8.85 2.79
CA PRO A 13 -24.18 -7.83 3.84
C PRO A 13 -23.63 -8.25 5.22
N VAL A 14 -23.52 -9.55 5.49
CA VAL A 14 -22.95 -10.06 6.74
C VAL A 14 -21.43 -9.88 6.76
N ASP A 15 -20.75 -10.06 5.60
CA ASP A 15 -19.31 -9.89 5.50
C ASP A 15 -18.89 -8.43 5.76
N LEU A 16 -19.70 -7.45 5.32
CA LEU A 16 -19.46 -6.04 5.60
C LEU A 16 -19.47 -5.70 7.09
N LYS A 17 -20.22 -6.46 7.92
CA LYS A 17 -20.25 -6.28 9.37
C LYS A 17 -18.92 -6.64 10.06
N TRP A 18 -18.05 -7.38 9.38
CA TRP A 18 -16.69 -7.66 9.85
C TRP A 18 -15.80 -6.41 9.86
N GLY A 19 -16.20 -5.38 9.11
CA GLY A 19 -15.47 -4.11 9.01
C GLY A 19 -14.67 -3.95 7.72
N THR A 20 -14.36 -5.04 7.04
CA THR A 20 -13.72 -5.05 5.70
C THR A 20 -14.25 -6.23 4.89
N ALA A 21 -14.57 -6.01 3.63
CA ALA A 21 -14.92 -7.06 2.68
C ALA A 21 -14.22 -6.83 1.34
N VAL A 22 -13.77 -7.91 0.71
CA VAL A 22 -12.98 -7.88 -0.53
C VAL A 22 -13.87 -8.11 -1.73
N ASN A 23 -13.76 -7.22 -2.73
CA ASN A 23 -14.54 -7.24 -3.98
C ASN A 23 -13.76 -7.85 -5.14
N SER A 24 -12.43 -7.67 -5.14
CA SER A 24 -11.56 -8.17 -6.19
C SER A 24 -10.16 -8.43 -5.68
N VAL A 25 -9.48 -9.40 -6.27
CA VAL A 25 -8.06 -9.65 -6.02
C VAL A 25 -7.44 -10.27 -7.26
N GLY A 26 -6.18 -9.96 -7.51
CA GLY A 26 -5.50 -10.58 -8.63
C GLY A 26 -4.02 -10.22 -8.76
N PHE A 27 -3.44 -10.87 -9.74
CA PHE A 27 -2.11 -10.66 -10.25
C PHE A 27 -2.14 -10.68 -11.77
N GLN A 28 -1.41 -9.80 -12.40
CA GLN A 28 -1.13 -9.91 -13.83
C GLN A 28 0.25 -9.38 -14.19
N GLU A 29 0.79 -9.97 -15.25
CA GLU A 29 2.02 -9.56 -15.88
C GLU A 29 1.71 -8.94 -17.24
N ILE A 30 2.13 -7.69 -17.43
CA ILE A 30 2.04 -6.96 -18.68
C ILE A 30 3.44 -6.90 -19.30
N ALA A 31 3.65 -7.68 -20.34
CA ALA A 31 4.94 -7.69 -21.03
C ALA A 31 5.17 -6.39 -21.81
N PRO A 32 6.43 -6.05 -22.11
CA PRO A 32 6.76 -4.91 -22.99
C PRO A 32 5.97 -4.98 -24.31
N GLY A 33 5.42 -3.85 -24.74
CA GLY A 33 4.64 -3.72 -25.97
C GLY A 33 3.21 -4.19 -25.91
N MET A 34 2.75 -4.82 -24.83
CA MET A 34 1.35 -5.21 -24.68
C MET A 34 0.42 -4.00 -24.50
N ASP A 35 -0.81 -4.13 -25.00
CA ASP A 35 -1.88 -3.15 -24.74
C ASP A 35 -2.34 -3.21 -23.28
N TYR A 36 -2.69 -2.06 -22.73
CA TYR A 36 -3.18 -1.93 -21.36
C TYR A 36 -4.46 -1.06 -21.32
N PRO A 37 -5.47 -1.42 -20.52
CA PRO A 37 -5.61 -2.67 -19.77
C PRO A 37 -5.92 -3.86 -20.69
N PRO A 38 -5.57 -5.09 -20.28
CA PRO A 38 -5.98 -6.29 -21.01
C PRO A 38 -7.49 -6.44 -21.05
N ARG A 39 -8.01 -7.06 -22.12
CA ARG A 39 -9.46 -7.17 -22.37
C ARG A 39 -10.21 -8.23 -21.54
N ASN A 40 -9.52 -8.93 -20.65
CA ASN A 40 -10.05 -10.03 -19.85
C ASN A 40 -10.69 -9.61 -18.52
N HIS A 41 -10.93 -8.32 -18.30
CA HIS A 41 -11.62 -7.79 -17.12
C HIS A 41 -13.14 -7.59 -17.38
N PRO A 42 -14.00 -7.73 -16.34
CA PRO A 42 -15.41 -7.33 -16.44
C PRO A 42 -15.55 -5.87 -16.85
N SER A 43 -16.63 -5.52 -17.55
CA SER A 43 -16.81 -4.18 -18.14
C SER A 43 -16.62 -3.02 -17.17
N ARG A 44 -17.04 -3.17 -15.91
CA ARG A 44 -16.85 -2.13 -14.86
C ARG A 44 -15.40 -1.86 -14.48
N TYR A 45 -14.49 -2.80 -14.79
CA TYR A 45 -13.05 -2.67 -14.51
C TYR A 45 -12.23 -2.32 -15.75
N VAL A 46 -12.85 -2.43 -16.93
CA VAL A 46 -12.20 -2.02 -18.19
C VAL A 46 -12.24 -0.49 -18.29
N PHE A 47 -11.14 0.11 -18.64
CA PHE A 47 -11.05 1.55 -18.88
C PHE A 47 -10.08 1.85 -20.03
N SER A 48 -10.22 3.00 -20.64
CA SER A 48 -9.16 3.53 -21.50
C SER A 48 -8.21 4.38 -20.64
N VAL A 49 -6.92 4.28 -20.88
CA VAL A 49 -5.91 5.09 -20.15
C VAL A 49 -6.22 6.58 -20.27
N ALA A 50 -6.72 7.02 -21.44
CA ALA A 50 -7.03 8.43 -21.69
C ALA A 50 -8.27 8.91 -20.92
N SER A 51 -9.32 8.07 -20.79
CA SER A 51 -10.55 8.45 -20.07
C SER A 51 -10.45 8.21 -18.57
N GLY A 52 -9.55 7.30 -18.13
CA GLY A 52 -9.50 6.83 -16.74
C GLY A 52 -10.79 6.12 -16.33
N ARG A 53 -10.98 5.94 -15.04
CA ARG A 53 -12.19 5.36 -14.44
C ARG A 53 -12.45 5.86 -13.03
N ILE A 54 -13.64 5.58 -12.52
CA ILE A 54 -14.03 5.76 -11.11
C ILE A 54 -14.48 4.41 -10.59
N LEU A 55 -13.88 3.94 -9.50
CA LEU A 55 -14.32 2.75 -8.77
C LEU A 55 -15.09 3.17 -7.51
N GLN A 56 -16.00 2.30 -7.04
CA GLN A 56 -16.75 2.50 -5.79
C GLN A 56 -16.16 1.64 -4.67
N GLU A 57 -14.85 1.38 -4.74
CA GLU A 57 -14.10 0.58 -3.77
C GLU A 57 -12.70 1.17 -3.62
N TYR A 58 -12.08 0.91 -2.48
CA TYR A 58 -10.63 1.06 -2.35
C TYR A 58 -9.94 -0.04 -3.14
N GLN A 59 -8.80 0.27 -3.73
CA GLN A 59 -7.98 -0.76 -4.35
C GLN A 59 -6.52 -0.49 -4.04
N LEU A 60 -5.84 -1.42 -3.36
CA LEU A 60 -4.42 -1.35 -3.08
C LEU A 60 -3.67 -2.14 -4.15
N LEU A 61 -2.86 -1.43 -4.93
CA LEU A 61 -2.02 -2.02 -5.97
C LEU A 61 -0.57 -2.08 -5.51
N TYR A 62 0.14 -3.13 -5.92
CA TYR A 62 1.56 -3.31 -5.68
C TYR A 62 2.27 -3.66 -6.98
N ILE A 63 3.19 -2.79 -7.40
CA ILE A 63 4.03 -3.02 -8.56
C ILE A 63 5.33 -3.68 -8.10
N THR A 64 5.60 -4.88 -8.57
CA THR A 64 6.80 -5.63 -8.19
C THR A 64 7.92 -5.54 -9.21
N GLU A 65 7.60 -5.24 -10.48
CA GLU A 65 8.58 -5.13 -11.55
C GLU A 65 8.10 -4.13 -12.60
N GLY A 66 9.02 -3.50 -13.31
CA GLY A 66 8.71 -2.56 -14.40
C GLY A 66 8.50 -1.13 -13.92
N LYS A 67 7.97 -0.32 -14.83
CA LYS A 67 7.70 1.12 -14.62
C LYS A 67 6.37 1.48 -15.24
N GLY A 68 5.82 2.61 -14.82
CA GLY A 68 4.57 3.14 -15.38
C GLY A 68 4.23 4.50 -14.80
N LYS A 69 2.98 4.87 -14.96
CA LYS A 69 2.46 6.17 -14.53
C LYS A 69 1.12 6.01 -13.84
N PHE A 70 0.86 6.90 -12.90
CA PHE A 70 -0.39 7.01 -12.15
C PHE A 70 -0.86 8.46 -12.16
N SER A 71 -2.18 8.68 -12.30
CA SER A 71 -2.84 9.98 -12.19
C SER A 71 -4.14 9.82 -11.40
N CYS A 72 -4.52 10.81 -10.62
CA CYS A 72 -5.80 10.86 -9.90
C CYS A 72 -6.36 12.27 -9.84
N GLU A 73 -7.66 12.38 -9.50
CA GLU A 73 -8.38 13.65 -9.43
C GLU A 73 -7.72 14.65 -8.47
N THR A 74 -7.50 14.22 -7.23
CA THR A 74 -6.98 15.07 -6.14
C THR A 74 -5.61 15.67 -6.46
N LEU A 75 -4.73 14.94 -7.13
CA LEU A 75 -3.41 15.44 -7.53
C LEU A 75 -3.42 16.17 -8.88
N GLY A 76 -4.58 16.21 -9.55
CA GLY A 76 -4.80 16.79 -10.87
C GLY A 76 -4.70 15.74 -11.99
N ARG A 77 -5.78 15.60 -12.78
CA ARG A 77 -5.89 14.57 -13.86
C ARG A 77 -4.76 14.64 -14.89
N SER A 78 -4.25 15.82 -15.16
CA SER A 78 -3.14 16.04 -16.11
C SER A 78 -1.78 15.72 -15.50
N LYS A 79 -1.67 15.61 -14.18
CA LYS A 79 -0.44 15.33 -13.48
C LYS A 79 -0.19 13.81 -13.45
N SER A 80 0.89 13.40 -14.09
CA SER A 80 1.28 11.99 -14.13
C SER A 80 2.47 11.75 -13.20
N ILE A 81 2.30 10.84 -12.25
CA ILE A 81 3.31 10.49 -11.25
C ILE A 81 3.98 9.19 -11.68
N PRO A 82 5.32 9.12 -11.70
CA PRO A 82 6.01 7.89 -12.06
C PRO A 82 5.82 6.82 -10.98
N VAL A 83 5.54 5.60 -11.42
CA VAL A 83 5.43 4.38 -10.60
C VAL A 83 6.48 3.39 -11.07
N LYS A 84 7.09 2.65 -10.16
CA LYS A 84 8.09 1.61 -10.45
C LYS A 84 7.96 0.42 -9.51
N GLY A 85 8.66 -0.65 -9.81
CA GLY A 85 8.77 -1.80 -8.91
C GLY A 85 9.17 -1.36 -7.49
N GLY A 86 8.51 -1.96 -6.49
CA GLY A 86 8.65 -1.59 -5.09
C GLY A 86 7.73 -0.46 -4.62
N MET A 87 6.76 -0.06 -5.44
CA MET A 87 5.77 0.95 -5.05
C MET A 87 4.38 0.33 -4.92
N MET A 88 3.63 0.82 -3.95
CA MET A 88 2.19 0.62 -3.82
C MET A 88 1.45 1.92 -4.06
N PHE A 89 0.19 1.82 -4.48
CA PHE A 89 -0.73 2.94 -4.49
C PHE A 89 -2.15 2.52 -4.13
N LEU A 90 -2.83 3.41 -3.40
CA LEU A 90 -4.20 3.21 -2.96
C LEU A 90 -5.14 4.06 -3.82
N LEU A 91 -6.12 3.41 -4.44
CA LEU A 91 -7.25 4.06 -5.09
C LEU A 91 -8.37 4.25 -4.09
N PHE A 92 -9.08 5.36 -4.20
CA PHE A 92 -10.16 5.73 -3.28
C PHE A 92 -11.52 5.66 -3.97
N PRO A 93 -12.59 5.25 -3.26
CA PRO A 93 -13.94 5.23 -3.79
C PRO A 93 -14.37 6.61 -4.32
N GLY A 94 -15.07 6.61 -5.45
CA GLY A 94 -15.61 7.83 -6.05
C GLY A 94 -14.58 8.77 -6.66
N GLU A 95 -13.29 8.42 -6.67
CA GLU A 95 -12.23 9.26 -7.21
C GLU A 95 -11.79 8.79 -8.60
N TRP A 96 -11.70 9.74 -9.54
CA TRP A 96 -11.16 9.45 -10.86
C TRP A 96 -9.66 9.13 -10.78
N HIS A 97 -9.25 8.05 -11.47
CA HIS A 97 -7.86 7.65 -11.60
C HIS A 97 -7.56 7.01 -12.96
N SER A 98 -6.29 7.06 -13.32
CA SER A 98 -5.73 6.32 -14.45
C SER A 98 -4.32 5.88 -14.12
N TYR A 99 -3.94 4.69 -14.57
CA TYR A 99 -2.58 4.17 -14.44
C TYR A 99 -2.28 3.20 -15.58
N TYR A 100 -1.01 3.06 -15.93
CA TYR A 100 -0.58 2.19 -17.01
C TYR A 100 0.93 1.94 -16.96
N PRO A 101 1.40 0.75 -17.43
CA PRO A 101 2.82 0.46 -17.58
C PRO A 101 3.46 1.27 -18.71
N ASP A 102 4.76 1.49 -18.59
CA ASP A 102 5.59 1.95 -19.70
C ASP A 102 5.71 0.82 -20.74
N LYS A 103 5.45 1.15 -22.02
CA LYS A 103 5.50 0.17 -23.11
C LYS A 103 6.86 -0.49 -23.29
N SER A 104 7.94 0.17 -22.89
CA SER A 104 9.30 -0.37 -23.01
C SER A 104 9.64 -1.42 -21.94
N THR A 105 8.98 -1.36 -20.76
CA THR A 105 9.30 -2.25 -19.64
C THR A 105 8.16 -3.20 -19.28
N GLY A 106 6.92 -2.83 -19.60
CA GLY A 106 5.77 -3.48 -18.99
C GLY A 106 5.80 -3.34 -17.46
N TRP A 107 5.07 -4.17 -16.74
CA TRP A 107 5.14 -4.32 -15.29
C TRP A 107 4.48 -5.60 -14.80
N LYS A 108 4.72 -5.93 -13.52
CA LYS A 108 3.98 -6.95 -12.77
C LYS A 108 3.21 -6.26 -11.66
N GLU A 109 1.89 -6.47 -11.63
CA GLU A 109 0.99 -5.84 -10.68
C GLU A 109 0.17 -6.86 -9.90
N TYR A 110 0.08 -6.66 -8.59
CA TYR A 110 -0.89 -7.28 -7.69
C TYR A 110 -1.92 -6.23 -7.30
N TRP A 111 -3.16 -6.64 -7.07
CA TRP A 111 -4.19 -5.75 -6.52
C TRP A 111 -5.13 -6.50 -5.59
N ILE A 112 -5.71 -5.76 -4.66
CA ILE A 112 -6.84 -6.17 -3.83
C ILE A 112 -7.81 -5.00 -3.71
N GLY A 113 -9.08 -5.23 -4.08
CA GLY A 113 -10.16 -4.24 -4.00
C GLY A 113 -11.07 -4.57 -2.82
N PHE A 114 -11.41 -3.58 -2.00
CA PHE A 114 -12.13 -3.78 -0.76
C PHE A 114 -12.94 -2.54 -0.36
N ASN A 115 -13.92 -2.75 0.55
CA ASN A 115 -14.69 -1.71 1.21
C ASN A 115 -14.88 -2.06 2.68
N GLY A 116 -15.23 -1.08 3.50
CA GLY A 116 -15.67 -1.30 4.87
C GLY A 116 -15.29 -0.20 5.86
N ALA A 117 -15.99 -0.21 6.99
CA ALA A 117 -15.83 0.81 8.02
C ALA A 117 -14.42 0.88 8.61
N PHE A 118 -13.67 -0.23 8.58
CA PHE A 118 -12.30 -0.25 9.06
C PHE A 118 -11.39 0.67 8.24
N VAL A 119 -11.38 0.53 6.90
CA VAL A 119 -10.56 1.38 6.04
C VAL A 119 -11.07 2.82 6.00
N ASP A 120 -12.41 3.03 6.04
CA ASP A 120 -13.00 4.36 6.13
C ASP A 120 -12.49 5.10 7.37
N ASN A 121 -12.41 4.42 8.51
CA ASN A 121 -11.85 4.98 9.73
C ASN A 121 -10.36 5.32 9.58
N LEU A 122 -9.54 4.46 8.96
CA LEU A 122 -8.12 4.76 8.73
C LEU A 122 -7.93 6.02 7.88
N VAL A 123 -8.77 6.22 6.86
CA VAL A 123 -8.77 7.43 6.02
C VAL A 123 -9.24 8.64 6.81
N GLN A 124 -10.31 8.53 7.58
CA GLN A 124 -10.84 9.60 8.42
C GLN A 124 -9.82 10.06 9.49
N GLN A 125 -9.07 9.13 10.06
CA GLN A 125 -8.00 9.41 11.03
C GLN A 125 -6.69 9.89 10.39
N GLY A 126 -6.61 9.98 9.05
CA GLY A 126 -5.46 10.51 8.32
C GLY A 126 -4.28 9.56 8.17
N PHE A 127 -4.44 8.25 8.44
CA PHE A 127 -3.40 7.25 8.14
C PHE A 127 -3.18 7.10 6.64
N PHE A 128 -4.26 7.20 5.85
CA PHE A 128 -4.25 7.20 4.39
C PHE A 128 -5.00 8.43 3.87
N SER A 129 -4.51 9.02 2.76
CA SER A 129 -5.08 10.23 2.20
C SER A 129 -4.98 10.24 0.68
N LYS A 130 -5.99 10.84 0.01
CA LYS A 130 -6.02 11.08 -1.43
C LYS A 130 -4.87 11.96 -1.91
N ASP A 131 -4.37 12.86 -1.04
CA ASP A 131 -3.23 13.73 -1.34
C ASP A 131 -1.90 12.96 -1.37
N ARG A 132 -1.89 11.77 -0.79
CA ARG A 132 -0.71 10.93 -0.64
C ARG A 132 -1.01 9.46 -0.93
N PRO A 133 -1.45 9.13 -2.17
CA PRO A 133 -1.91 7.79 -2.51
C PRO A 133 -0.79 6.77 -2.78
N LEU A 134 0.49 7.21 -2.91
CA LEU A 134 1.62 6.36 -3.25
C LEU A 134 2.49 6.08 -2.04
N PHE A 135 2.99 4.83 -1.95
CA PHE A 135 3.84 4.31 -0.87
C PHE A 135 5.10 3.69 -1.45
N LYS A 136 6.26 4.06 -0.93
CA LYS A 136 7.56 3.48 -1.28
C LYS A 136 7.86 2.33 -0.32
N VAL A 137 7.54 1.11 -0.73
CA VAL A 137 7.65 -0.05 0.15
C VAL A 137 8.85 -0.95 -0.15
N ASN A 138 9.51 -0.76 -1.31
CA ASN A 138 10.49 -1.68 -1.88
C ASN A 138 9.89 -3.06 -2.22
N ILE A 139 10.73 -4.03 -2.64
CA ILE A 139 10.28 -5.39 -2.94
C ILE A 139 10.41 -6.24 -1.68
N HIS A 140 9.28 -6.79 -1.23
CA HIS A 140 9.19 -7.62 -0.05
C HIS A 140 8.43 -8.92 -0.35
N GLU A 141 9.04 -10.05 -0.04
CA GLU A 141 8.45 -11.37 -0.27
C GLU A 141 7.20 -11.60 0.59
N ASP A 142 7.17 -11.10 1.81
CA ASP A 142 6.02 -11.19 2.70
C ASP A 142 4.78 -10.49 2.12
N ILE A 143 4.93 -9.34 1.44
CA ILE A 143 3.85 -8.65 0.74
C ILE A 143 3.34 -9.50 -0.43
N VAL A 144 4.25 -10.05 -1.25
CA VAL A 144 3.88 -10.94 -2.38
C VAL A 144 3.14 -12.17 -1.88
N ASN A 145 3.59 -12.77 -0.78
CA ASN A 145 2.96 -13.93 -0.16
C ASN A 145 1.55 -13.62 0.36
N LEU A 146 1.31 -12.42 0.89
CA LEU A 146 -0.02 -11.98 1.30
C LEU A 146 -0.98 -11.85 0.11
N TYR A 147 -0.56 -11.25 -1.00
CA TYR A 147 -1.37 -11.19 -2.22
C TYR A 147 -1.65 -12.59 -2.78
N THR A 148 -0.65 -13.46 -2.81
CA THR A 148 -0.80 -14.85 -3.27
C THR A 148 -1.78 -15.61 -2.38
N SER A 149 -1.69 -15.44 -1.06
CA SER A 149 -2.62 -16.03 -0.09
C SER A 149 -4.05 -15.51 -0.29
N ALA A 150 -4.21 -14.21 -0.57
CA ALA A 150 -5.51 -13.62 -0.87
C ALA A 150 -6.12 -14.19 -2.17
N ILE A 151 -5.32 -14.36 -3.23
CA ILE A 151 -5.76 -14.98 -4.47
C ILE A 151 -6.22 -16.42 -4.21
N ASN A 152 -5.44 -17.21 -3.46
CA ASN A 152 -5.78 -18.59 -3.14
C ASN A 152 -7.08 -18.69 -2.32
N ALA A 153 -7.24 -17.85 -1.28
CA ALA A 153 -8.47 -17.80 -0.49
C ALA A 153 -9.69 -17.40 -1.34
N ALA A 154 -9.52 -16.43 -2.25
CA ALA A 154 -10.57 -15.99 -3.17
C ALA A 154 -10.91 -17.04 -4.24
N VAL A 155 -9.99 -17.92 -4.60
CA VAL A 155 -10.25 -19.04 -5.51
C VAL A 155 -10.98 -20.17 -4.78
N ALA A 156 -10.54 -20.54 -3.60
CA ALA A 156 -11.10 -21.64 -2.80
C ALA A 156 -12.53 -21.32 -2.30
N GLN A 157 -12.79 -20.06 -1.90
CA GLN A 157 -14.07 -19.59 -1.36
C GLN A 157 -14.64 -20.49 -0.25
N GLU A 158 -13.76 -20.98 0.62
CA GLU A 158 -14.15 -21.78 1.78
C GLU A 158 -14.94 -20.91 2.80
N SER A 159 -15.69 -21.55 3.69
CA SER A 159 -16.44 -20.82 4.71
C SER A 159 -15.54 -19.91 5.53
N GLY A 160 -15.87 -18.62 5.62
CA GLY A 160 -15.05 -17.62 6.32
C GLY A 160 -13.93 -17.03 5.46
N PHE A 161 -13.86 -17.30 4.16
CA PHE A 161 -12.80 -16.76 3.29
C PHE A 161 -12.76 -15.22 3.27
N GLN A 162 -13.91 -14.55 3.38
CA GLN A 162 -13.96 -13.08 3.45
C GLN A 162 -13.29 -12.54 4.71
N GLN A 163 -13.38 -13.23 5.83
CA GLN A 163 -12.73 -12.85 7.09
C GLN A 163 -11.21 -13.03 7.00
N VAL A 164 -10.75 -14.09 6.31
CA VAL A 164 -9.33 -14.26 5.99
C VAL A 164 -8.83 -13.14 5.08
N LEU A 165 -9.57 -12.82 4.03
CA LEU A 165 -9.24 -11.71 3.12
C LEU A 165 -9.21 -10.36 3.85
N ALA A 166 -10.14 -10.10 4.77
CA ALA A 166 -10.16 -8.88 5.59
C ALA A 166 -8.88 -8.74 6.43
N GLY A 167 -8.43 -9.81 7.07
CA GLY A 167 -7.17 -9.82 7.82
C GLY A 167 -5.94 -9.60 6.93
N ILE A 168 -5.96 -10.10 5.69
CA ILE A 168 -4.89 -9.85 4.72
C ILE A 168 -4.88 -8.37 4.30
N VAL A 169 -6.04 -7.75 4.04
CA VAL A 169 -6.15 -6.31 3.73
C VAL A 169 -5.56 -5.47 4.84
N ASP A 170 -5.94 -5.74 6.10
CA ASP A 170 -5.40 -5.03 7.27
C ASP A 170 -3.87 -5.14 7.33
N ARG A 171 -3.33 -6.34 7.15
CA ARG A 171 -1.88 -6.57 7.15
C ARG A 171 -1.18 -5.85 5.99
N LEU A 172 -1.74 -5.86 4.78
CA LEU A 172 -1.19 -5.16 3.62
C LEU A 172 -1.17 -3.64 3.83
N LEU A 173 -2.25 -3.05 4.36
CA LEU A 173 -2.31 -1.62 4.70
C LEU A 173 -1.28 -1.27 5.77
N SER A 174 -1.18 -2.08 6.82
CA SER A 174 -0.17 -1.89 7.88
C SER A 174 1.26 -1.91 7.35
N LEU A 175 1.58 -2.85 6.43
CA LEU A 175 2.90 -2.94 5.82
C LEU A 175 3.17 -1.77 4.84
N ALA A 176 2.17 -1.35 4.06
CA ALA A 176 2.30 -0.18 3.18
C ALA A 176 2.65 1.07 3.99
N TYR A 177 1.93 1.31 5.09
CA TYR A 177 2.18 2.41 6.01
C TYR A 177 3.55 2.31 6.68
N PHE A 178 3.90 1.12 7.19
CA PHE A 178 5.16 0.88 7.89
C PHE A 178 6.36 1.09 6.98
N TYR A 179 6.39 0.44 5.82
CA TYR A 179 7.55 0.53 4.93
C TYR A 179 7.70 1.91 4.30
N ASP A 180 6.60 2.57 3.92
CA ASP A 180 6.67 3.93 3.38
C ASP A 180 7.28 4.92 4.37
N ARG A 181 6.84 4.87 5.63
CA ARG A 181 7.42 5.70 6.69
C ARG A 181 8.90 5.39 6.92
N ASN A 182 9.27 4.11 6.96
CA ASN A 182 10.64 3.72 7.18
C ASN A 182 11.54 3.99 5.97
N SER A 183 11.01 3.97 4.74
CA SER A 183 11.79 4.31 3.54
C SER A 183 12.34 5.74 3.57
N GLN A 184 11.62 6.65 4.22
CA GLN A 184 12.05 8.04 4.39
C GLN A 184 13.20 8.18 5.39
N PHE A 185 13.38 7.19 6.27
CA PHE A 185 14.38 7.19 7.32
C PHE A 185 15.61 6.32 6.99
N GLN A 186 15.48 5.31 6.11
CA GLN A 186 16.58 4.35 5.82
C GLN A 186 17.83 4.98 5.18
N GLU A 187 17.72 6.14 4.56
CA GLU A 187 18.84 6.86 3.95
C GLU A 187 19.46 7.91 4.89
N SER A 188 18.97 8.07 6.12
CA SER A 188 19.44 9.12 7.02
C SER A 188 20.21 8.54 8.20
N ASP A 189 21.35 9.18 8.56
CA ASP A 189 22.07 9.03 9.83
C ASP A 189 21.12 9.08 11.05
N THR A 190 20.01 9.78 10.89
CA THR A 190 18.94 9.94 11.86
C THR A 190 18.24 8.62 12.24
N ALA A 191 17.96 7.73 11.27
CA ALA A 191 17.33 6.44 11.57
C ALA A 191 18.22 5.53 12.41
N ASN A 192 19.52 5.52 12.10
CA ASN A 192 20.51 4.80 12.89
C ASN A 192 20.58 5.35 14.31
N LYS A 193 20.56 6.68 14.47
CA LYS A 193 20.56 7.33 15.80
C LYS A 193 19.30 7.00 16.60
N ILE A 194 18.12 6.99 15.98
CA ILE A 194 16.89 6.60 16.68
C ILE A 194 16.89 5.11 17.06
N SER A 195 17.40 4.23 16.21
CA SER A 195 17.57 2.82 16.55
C SER A 195 18.54 2.62 17.71
N GLN A 196 19.66 3.35 17.74
CA GLN A 196 20.59 3.37 18.87
C GLN A 196 19.93 3.92 20.14
N ALA A 197 19.12 4.99 20.02
CA ALA A 197 18.36 5.53 21.14
C ALA A 197 17.45 4.48 21.77
N LYS A 198 16.69 3.73 20.94
CA LYS A 198 15.80 2.66 21.43
C LYS A 198 16.58 1.59 22.22
N VAL A 199 17.74 1.17 21.71
CA VAL A 199 18.61 0.20 22.41
C VAL A 199 19.11 0.77 23.74
N MET A 200 19.58 2.02 23.77
CA MET A 200 20.05 2.67 25.01
C MET A 200 18.94 2.78 26.04
N ILE A 201 17.74 3.23 25.62
CA ILE A 201 16.58 3.35 26.50
C ILE A 201 16.17 1.96 27.01
N HIS A 202 16.08 0.96 26.14
CA HIS A 202 15.72 -0.39 26.54
C HIS A 202 16.71 -1.00 27.55
N SER A 203 18.01 -0.81 27.33
CA SER A 203 19.07 -1.36 28.19
C SER A 203 19.24 -0.62 29.51
N HIS A 204 18.85 0.65 29.59
CA HIS A 204 19.11 1.54 30.73
C HIS A 204 17.87 2.33 31.17
N TYR A 205 16.65 1.81 30.95
CA TYR A 205 15.40 2.54 31.14
C TYR A 205 15.20 3.12 32.56
N MET A 206 15.84 2.55 33.57
CA MET A 206 15.80 3.04 34.96
C MET A 206 16.80 4.12 35.27
N THR A 207 17.83 4.32 34.44
CA THR A 207 18.99 5.12 34.80
C THR A 207 19.40 6.16 33.76
N ILE A 208 18.91 6.09 32.55
CA ILE A 208 19.25 7.03 31.47
C ILE A 208 18.14 8.06 31.24
N SER A 209 18.51 9.35 31.21
CA SER A 209 17.55 10.40 30.84
C SER A 209 17.50 10.61 29.33
N PRO A 210 16.38 11.16 28.79
CA PRO A 210 16.28 11.51 27.38
C PRO A 210 17.35 12.51 26.92
N GLU A 211 17.80 13.42 27.80
CA GLU A 211 18.87 14.39 27.57
C GLU A 211 20.21 13.70 27.38
N GLU A 212 20.51 12.69 28.23
CA GLU A 212 21.73 11.89 28.11
C GLU A 212 21.76 11.05 26.85
N VAL A 213 20.59 10.50 26.43
CA VAL A 213 20.45 9.79 25.13
C VAL A 213 20.76 10.73 23.97
N ALA A 214 20.18 11.93 23.99
CA ALA A 214 20.42 12.93 22.95
C ALA A 214 21.90 13.31 22.87
N ALA A 215 22.52 13.57 24.01
CA ALA A 215 23.96 13.91 24.10
C ALA A 215 24.87 12.79 23.56
N LYS A 216 24.61 11.54 23.93
CA LYS A 216 25.34 10.37 23.40
C LYS A 216 25.22 10.19 21.89
N LEU A 217 24.11 10.63 21.29
CA LEU A 217 23.86 10.57 19.86
C LEU A 217 24.30 11.82 19.09
N CYS A 218 24.97 12.78 19.81
CA CYS A 218 25.37 14.06 19.23
C CYS A 218 24.19 14.85 18.64
N LEU A 219 23.05 14.84 19.33
CA LEU A 219 21.84 15.58 18.95
C LEU A 219 21.48 16.62 20.03
N SER A 220 20.90 17.75 19.63
CA SER A 220 20.21 18.60 20.61
C SER A 220 18.99 17.88 21.15
N TYR A 221 18.65 18.10 22.43
CA TYR A 221 17.49 17.47 23.05
C TYR A 221 16.19 17.76 22.29
N SER A 222 15.99 18.99 21.82
CA SER A 222 14.81 19.37 21.04
C SER A 222 14.72 18.62 19.69
N SER A 223 15.85 18.50 18.99
CA SER A 223 15.93 17.73 17.74
C SER A 223 15.67 16.26 17.99
N PHE A 224 16.32 15.68 19.01
CA PHE A 224 16.10 14.29 19.41
C PHE A 224 14.63 14.01 19.73
N ARG A 225 14.01 14.81 20.60
CA ARG A 225 12.61 14.65 21.01
C ARG A 225 11.65 14.72 19.82
N LYS A 226 11.82 15.70 18.92
CA LYS A 226 11.01 15.84 17.72
C LYS A 226 11.12 14.61 16.84
N THR A 227 12.34 14.22 16.49
CA THR A 227 12.61 13.09 15.60
C THR A 227 12.20 11.76 16.23
N PHE A 228 12.47 11.58 17.52
CA PHE A 228 12.06 10.36 18.24
C PHE A 228 10.54 10.20 18.25
N LYS A 229 9.79 11.29 18.48
CA LYS A 229 8.34 11.31 18.42
C LYS A 229 7.83 11.01 17.00
N GLU A 230 8.40 11.61 15.96
CA GLU A 230 8.03 11.36 14.57
C GLU A 230 8.25 9.89 14.18
N TYR A 231 9.31 9.28 14.71
CA TYR A 231 9.68 7.89 14.38
C TYR A 231 8.93 6.85 15.22
N THR A 232 8.66 7.12 16.49
CA THR A 232 8.10 6.13 17.43
C THR A 232 6.64 6.36 17.77
N GLY A 233 6.13 7.57 17.54
CA GLY A 233 4.80 8.00 17.94
C GLY A 233 4.70 8.51 19.40
N PHE A 234 5.79 8.43 20.21
CA PHE A 234 5.83 8.84 21.62
C PHE A 234 6.46 10.20 21.83
#